data_7381c56a1c34a97e244a1b92dc3fec13
#
_entry.id   7381c56a1c34a97e244a1b92dc3fec13
#
_cell.length_a   1.000
_cell.length_b   1.000
_cell.length_c   1.000
_cell.angle_alpha   90.00
_cell.angle_beta   90.00
_cell.angle_gamma   90.00
#
_symmetry.space_group_name_H-M   'P 1'
#
loop_
_entity.id
_entity.type
_entity.pdbx_description
1 polymer ?
#
loop_
_entity_poly.entity_id
_entity_poly.type
_entity_poly.pdbx_seq_one_letter_code
_entity_poly.pdbx_strand_id
1 'polypeptide(L)'
;MAAATDKDNIGNVYRSNGNLQIDYAFHFLPELHANLNLGYDVSKAENKIDNPANAPSTWKSYNNDGAGMYYYSYELRRNTLLDFYLNYKKEFEAIESNLDVMAGYSWQRFDSHGRNNSSIQTTPGYQIAYDAEGRPIVVEKPGTAENVGKTFNNNPEYFWNGGVLQLVSFFGRLNYSFKDTYLLTFTLRDDGTSRFSKDNRWGLFPSVALGWKLINMPFMESARDNMNEFKLRLGWGQTGQQAVGGLFDWMPTFQASTIGSYYPNPWTGVNGLPGGLTYYPNGYNPDLKWETTTTWNVGLDMGWWNNRLTVALDWYLRDSKDLLAPVTVSPG
;
A
#
# COMPACT_ATOMS: atom_id res chain seq x y z
N MET A 1 26.62 -11.91 24.86
CA MET A 1 26.97 -11.02 23.73
C MET A 1 27.60 -11.76 22.55
N ALA A 2 28.35 -12.86 22.74
CA ALA A 2 28.95 -13.63 21.63
C ALA A 2 27.96 -14.22 20.64
N ALA A 3 26.70 -14.54 21.02
CA ALA A 3 25.71 -15.12 20.16
C ALA A 3 25.17 -14.20 19.04
N ALA A 4 25.43 -12.90 19.12
CA ALA A 4 24.95 -11.93 18.13
C ALA A 4 25.98 -11.67 17.01
N THR A 5 27.23 -12.12 17.17
CA THR A 5 28.31 -11.85 16.22
C THR A 5 28.50 -12.91 15.16
N ASP A 6 27.89 -14.10 15.35
CA ASP A 6 28.10 -15.24 14.45
C ASP A 6 27.01 -15.40 13.39
N LYS A 7 26.07 -14.48 13.36
CA LYS A 7 24.97 -14.47 12.40
C LYS A 7 25.19 -13.41 11.33
N ASP A 8 25.37 -13.83 10.10
CA ASP A 8 25.36 -12.93 8.97
C ASP A 8 23.92 -12.72 8.48
N ASN A 9 23.50 -11.46 8.46
CA ASN A 9 22.22 -11.06 7.91
C ASN A 9 22.45 -9.91 6.92
N ILE A 10 22.37 -10.23 5.64
CA ILE A 10 22.68 -9.30 4.56
C ILE A 10 21.41 -9.05 3.76
N GLY A 11 20.97 -7.79 3.78
CA GLY A 11 19.84 -7.31 2.96
C GLY A 11 20.35 -6.40 1.84
N ASN A 12 19.92 -6.68 0.60
CA ASN A 12 20.19 -5.83 -0.54
C ASN A 12 18.86 -5.38 -1.14
N VAL A 13 18.78 -4.09 -1.49
CA VAL A 13 17.60 -3.54 -2.17
C VAL A 13 18.06 -2.88 -3.47
N TYR A 14 17.51 -3.34 -4.57
CA TYR A 14 17.68 -2.77 -5.89
C TYR A 14 16.37 -2.10 -6.28
N ARG A 15 16.41 -0.83 -6.66
CA ARG A 15 15.22 -0.09 -7.07
C ARG A 15 15.50 0.70 -8.33
N SER A 16 14.56 0.64 -9.27
CA SER A 16 14.52 1.47 -10.47
C SER A 16 13.15 2.11 -10.56
N ASN A 17 13.11 3.41 -10.71
CA ASN A 17 11.89 4.15 -10.95
C ASN A 17 12.10 5.16 -12.06
N GLY A 18 11.05 5.43 -12.81
CA GLY A 18 11.08 6.38 -13.91
C GLY A 18 9.70 6.88 -14.25
N ASN A 19 9.67 8.04 -14.91
CA ASN A 19 8.46 8.70 -15.32
C ASN A 19 8.72 9.34 -16.71
N LEU A 20 7.74 9.19 -17.61
CA LEU A 20 7.66 9.89 -18.89
C LEU A 20 6.40 10.73 -18.89
N GLN A 21 6.56 12.05 -19.01
CA GLN A 21 5.47 12.99 -19.09
C GLN A 21 5.47 13.67 -20.46
N ILE A 22 4.31 13.70 -21.10
CA ILE A 22 4.10 14.35 -22.40
C ILE A 22 2.95 15.35 -22.22
N ASP A 23 3.18 16.60 -22.53
CA ASP A 23 2.17 17.65 -22.67
C ASP A 23 2.10 18.05 -24.14
N TYR A 24 0.91 18.03 -24.71
CA TYR A 24 0.67 18.41 -26.09
C TYR A 24 -0.44 19.44 -26.20
N ALA A 25 -0.07 20.64 -26.63
CA ALA A 25 -1.03 21.71 -26.96
C ALA A 25 -1.58 21.50 -28.38
N PHE A 26 -2.90 21.47 -28.54
CA PHE A 26 -3.53 21.28 -29.86
C PHE A 26 -3.37 22.54 -30.71
N HIS A 27 -2.83 22.40 -31.92
CA HIS A 27 -2.60 23.52 -32.84
C HIS A 27 -3.86 24.27 -33.24
N PHE A 28 -5.00 23.57 -33.34
CA PHE A 28 -6.29 24.17 -33.67
C PHE A 28 -7.04 24.77 -32.49
N LEU A 29 -6.60 24.45 -31.27
CA LEU A 29 -7.18 24.97 -30.02
C LEU A 29 -6.07 25.03 -28.96
N PRO A 30 -5.24 26.09 -28.95
CA PRO A 30 -4.07 26.17 -28.07
C PRO A 30 -4.40 26.13 -26.58
N GLU A 31 -5.62 26.47 -26.21
CA GLU A 31 -6.11 26.40 -24.83
C GLU A 31 -6.35 24.98 -24.34
N LEU A 32 -6.41 24.00 -25.25
CA LEU A 32 -6.61 22.59 -24.94
C LEU A 32 -5.27 21.87 -24.96
N HIS A 33 -4.96 21.20 -23.86
CA HIS A 33 -3.78 20.38 -23.69
C HIS A 33 -4.16 18.93 -23.43
N ALA A 34 -3.44 18.01 -24.03
CA ALA A 34 -3.47 16.58 -23.68
C ALA A 34 -2.22 16.24 -22.89
N ASN A 35 -2.41 15.64 -21.73
CA ASN A 35 -1.33 15.23 -20.84
C ASN A 35 -1.33 13.72 -20.71
N LEU A 36 -0.17 13.10 -20.90
CA LEU A 36 0.09 11.69 -20.67
C LEU A 36 1.25 11.56 -19.69
N ASN A 37 1.03 10.80 -18.61
CA ASN A 37 2.05 10.47 -17.65
C ASN A 37 2.14 8.95 -17.51
N LEU A 38 3.31 8.39 -17.79
CA LEU A 38 3.62 6.97 -17.63
C LEU A 38 4.70 6.82 -16.58
N GLY A 39 4.40 6.07 -15.54
CA GLY A 39 5.32 5.84 -14.43
C GLY A 39 5.57 4.36 -14.15
N TYR A 40 6.77 4.05 -13.70
CA TYR A 40 7.08 2.74 -13.14
C TYR A 40 7.96 2.87 -11.90
N ASP A 41 7.81 1.92 -11.01
CA ASP A 41 8.66 1.73 -9.84
C ASP A 41 8.81 0.22 -9.59
N VAL A 42 10.02 -0.27 -9.78
CA VAL A 42 10.37 -1.69 -9.60
C VAL A 42 11.42 -1.79 -8.53
N SER A 43 11.14 -2.59 -7.51
CA SER A 43 12.11 -2.85 -6.45
C SER A 43 12.25 -4.35 -6.20
N LYS A 44 13.49 -4.81 -6.06
CA LYS A 44 13.83 -6.16 -5.64
C LYS A 44 14.59 -6.08 -4.32
N ALA A 45 13.99 -6.63 -3.27
CA ALA A 45 14.64 -6.80 -1.98
C ALA A 45 15.10 -8.24 -1.84
N GLU A 46 16.37 -8.45 -1.53
CA GLU A 46 16.96 -9.76 -1.25
C GLU A 46 17.43 -9.80 0.19
N ASN A 47 17.16 -10.89 0.88
CA ASN A 47 17.65 -11.12 2.23
C ASN A 47 18.34 -12.48 2.30
N LYS A 48 19.55 -12.49 2.83
CA LYS A 48 20.35 -13.69 3.11
C LYS A 48 20.69 -13.73 4.59
N ILE A 49 20.35 -14.83 5.22
CA ILE A 49 20.70 -15.09 6.60
C ILE A 49 21.55 -16.35 6.62
N ASP A 50 22.74 -16.24 7.14
CA ASP A 50 23.63 -17.37 7.39
C ASP A 50 23.92 -17.48 8.89
N ASN A 51 23.44 -18.55 9.46
CA ASN A 51 23.75 -18.94 10.83
C ASN A 51 24.61 -20.20 10.77
N PRO A 52 25.92 -20.12 10.99
CA PRO A 52 26.77 -21.30 10.95
C PRO A 52 26.40 -22.32 12.03
N ALA A 53 26.69 -23.57 11.78
CA ALA A 53 26.27 -24.68 12.65
C ALA A 53 26.87 -24.61 14.06
N ASN A 54 28.02 -23.95 14.21
CA ASN A 54 28.68 -23.74 15.51
C ASN A 54 28.22 -22.45 16.23
N ALA A 55 27.27 -21.71 15.65
CA ALA A 55 26.78 -20.50 16.29
C ALA A 55 25.88 -20.82 17.50
N PRO A 56 26.09 -20.17 18.64
CA PRO A 56 25.25 -20.36 19.81
C PRO A 56 23.76 -20.05 19.58
N SER A 57 23.44 -19.21 18.57
CA SER A 57 22.07 -18.85 18.22
C SER A 57 21.28 -19.96 17.55
N THR A 58 21.94 -20.86 16.86
CA THR A 58 21.30 -21.99 16.16
C THR A 58 21.08 -23.19 17.06
N TRP A 59 21.81 -23.24 18.16
CA TRP A 59 21.84 -24.37 19.07
C TRP A 59 20.49 -24.74 19.68
N LYS A 60 19.67 -23.77 20.00
CA LYS A 60 18.36 -23.99 20.62
C LYS A 60 17.22 -24.25 19.61
N SER A 61 17.43 -23.91 18.36
CA SER A 61 16.37 -23.83 17.37
C SER A 61 16.20 -25.10 16.53
N TYR A 62 17.23 -25.94 16.45
CA TYR A 62 17.24 -27.12 15.57
C TYR A 62 17.76 -28.34 16.32
N ASN A 63 16.91 -28.94 17.17
CA ASN A 63 17.08 -30.26 17.79
C ASN A 63 18.52 -30.79 17.88
N ASN A 64 19.43 -29.98 18.40
CA ASN A 64 20.71 -30.44 18.97
C ASN A 64 21.73 -31.14 18.06
N ASP A 65 21.65 -31.02 16.75
CA ASP A 65 22.56 -31.76 15.87
C ASP A 65 23.70 -30.92 15.27
N GLY A 66 24.04 -29.76 15.87
CA GLY A 66 25.08 -28.88 15.33
C GLY A 66 24.76 -28.39 13.92
N ALA A 67 23.52 -28.04 13.67
CA ALA A 67 23.03 -27.60 12.39
C ALA A 67 22.96 -26.07 12.33
N GLY A 68 23.50 -25.50 11.28
CA GLY A 68 23.31 -24.10 10.92
C GLY A 68 22.03 -23.90 10.09
N MET A 69 21.69 -22.68 9.83
CA MET A 69 20.56 -22.32 8.98
C MET A 69 21.03 -21.34 7.91
N TYR A 70 20.71 -21.65 6.69
CA TYR A 70 20.79 -20.72 5.58
C TYR A 70 19.37 -20.36 5.14
N TYR A 71 19.07 -19.08 5.09
CA TYR A 71 17.78 -18.55 4.61
C TYR A 71 18.04 -17.54 3.51
N TYR A 72 17.34 -17.71 2.40
CA TYR A 72 17.32 -16.75 1.31
C TYR A 72 15.89 -16.41 0.98
N SER A 73 15.62 -15.13 0.84
CA SER A 73 14.36 -14.65 0.32
C SER A 73 14.56 -13.50 -0.63
N TYR A 74 13.68 -13.36 -1.58
CA TYR A 74 13.52 -12.14 -2.33
C TYR A 74 12.06 -11.75 -2.45
N GLU A 75 11.84 -10.46 -2.55
CA GLU A 75 10.57 -9.84 -2.87
C GLU A 75 10.76 -8.92 -4.07
N LEU A 76 9.93 -9.10 -5.09
CA LEU A 76 9.86 -8.23 -6.24
C LEU A 76 8.54 -7.46 -6.20
N ARG A 77 8.62 -6.13 -6.14
CA ARG A 77 7.47 -5.21 -6.22
C ARG A 77 7.54 -4.46 -7.53
N ARG A 78 6.41 -4.39 -8.23
CA ARG A 78 6.26 -3.64 -9.46
C ARG A 78 5.02 -2.77 -9.36
N ASN A 79 5.22 -1.47 -9.50
CA ASN A 79 4.16 -0.49 -9.55
C ASN A 79 4.20 0.19 -10.91
N THR A 80 3.05 0.30 -11.54
CA THR A 80 2.91 0.99 -12.83
C THR A 80 1.78 1.99 -12.74
N LEU A 81 1.97 3.12 -13.40
CA LEU A 81 1.04 4.24 -13.43
C LEU A 81 0.82 4.67 -14.87
N LEU A 82 -0.41 4.94 -15.22
CA LEU A 82 -0.80 5.66 -16.42
C LEU A 82 -1.85 6.70 -16.02
N ASP A 83 -1.54 7.97 -16.26
CA ASP A 83 -2.51 9.06 -16.19
C ASP A 83 -2.64 9.69 -17.57
N PHE A 84 -3.86 9.88 -18.02
CA PHE A 84 -4.18 10.64 -19.21
C PHE A 84 -5.31 11.61 -18.92
N TYR A 85 -5.09 12.88 -19.24
CA TYR A 85 -6.13 13.88 -19.08
C TYR A 85 -6.04 14.98 -20.10
N LEU A 86 -7.20 15.55 -20.41
CA LEU A 86 -7.35 16.76 -21.18
C LEU A 86 -7.55 17.92 -20.22
N ASN A 87 -6.89 19.01 -20.50
CA ASN A 87 -7.02 20.27 -19.73
C ASN A 87 -7.32 21.41 -20.73
N TYR A 88 -8.41 22.11 -20.48
CA TYR A 88 -8.81 23.28 -21.23
C TYR A 88 -8.78 24.51 -20.32
N LYS A 89 -7.98 25.52 -20.70
CA LYS A 89 -7.86 26.79 -19.95
C LYS A 89 -8.20 27.95 -20.84
N LYS A 90 -9.14 28.79 -20.41
CA LYS A 90 -9.56 29.96 -21.16
C LYS A 90 -9.81 31.13 -20.24
N GLU A 91 -9.24 32.28 -20.63
CA GLU A 91 -9.55 33.58 -20.06
C GLU A 91 -10.55 34.29 -20.97
N PHE A 92 -11.61 34.82 -20.38
CA PHE A 92 -12.65 35.61 -21.03
C PHE A 92 -12.55 37.06 -20.54
N GLU A 93 -11.70 37.85 -21.18
CA GLU A 93 -11.43 39.23 -20.78
C GLU A 93 -12.72 40.10 -20.72
N ALA A 94 -13.63 39.91 -21.68
CA ALA A 94 -14.88 40.69 -21.77
C ALA A 94 -15.79 40.57 -20.55
N ILE A 95 -15.70 39.44 -19.81
CA ILE A 95 -16.51 39.18 -18.62
C ILE A 95 -15.62 38.95 -17.36
N GLU A 96 -14.34 39.24 -17.46
CA GLU A 96 -13.37 39.09 -16.37
C GLU A 96 -13.43 37.68 -15.73
N SER A 97 -13.45 36.65 -16.56
CA SER A 97 -13.63 35.27 -16.09
C SER A 97 -12.51 34.36 -16.56
N ASN A 98 -12.09 33.43 -15.68
CA ASN A 98 -11.15 32.38 -16.00
C ASN A 98 -11.81 31.04 -15.81
N LEU A 99 -11.67 30.20 -16.81
CA LEU A 99 -12.17 28.81 -16.82
C LEU A 99 -11.00 27.86 -16.99
N ASP A 100 -10.91 26.85 -16.10
CA ASP A 100 -9.98 25.73 -16.20
C ASP A 100 -10.77 24.43 -15.97
N VAL A 101 -10.88 23.61 -17.02
CA VAL A 101 -11.60 22.35 -16.99
C VAL A 101 -10.63 21.22 -17.31
N MET A 102 -10.65 20.20 -16.49
CA MET A 102 -9.86 19.00 -16.68
C MET A 102 -10.76 17.76 -16.60
N ALA A 103 -10.55 16.79 -17.48
CA ALA A 103 -11.15 15.48 -17.42
C ALA A 103 -10.13 14.42 -17.80
N GLY A 104 -10.11 13.31 -17.09
CA GLY A 104 -9.08 12.32 -17.29
C GLY A 104 -9.38 10.94 -16.72
N TYR A 105 -8.41 10.08 -16.97
CA TYR A 105 -8.35 8.69 -16.59
C TYR A 105 -7.02 8.40 -15.93
N SER A 106 -7.06 7.63 -14.84
CA SER A 106 -5.86 7.13 -14.15
C SER A 106 -5.98 5.61 -13.99
N TRP A 107 -4.87 4.92 -14.23
CA TRP A 107 -4.73 3.51 -13.96
C TRP A 107 -3.45 3.23 -13.20
N GLN A 108 -3.57 2.46 -12.13
CA GLN A 108 -2.43 2.04 -11.31
C GLN A 108 -2.50 0.54 -11.07
N ARG A 109 -1.35 -0.10 -11.09
CA ARG A 109 -1.19 -1.50 -10.77
C ARG A 109 -0.04 -1.69 -9.80
N PHE A 110 -0.32 -2.39 -8.72
CA PHE A 110 0.64 -2.83 -7.72
C PHE A 110 0.69 -4.35 -7.73
N ASP A 111 1.86 -4.89 -7.92
CA ASP A 111 2.13 -6.33 -8.01
C ASP A 111 3.31 -6.64 -7.08
N SER A 112 3.15 -7.63 -6.22
CA SER A 112 4.23 -8.11 -5.36
C SER A 112 4.24 -9.63 -5.34
N HIS A 113 5.42 -10.21 -5.50
CA HIS A 113 5.65 -11.63 -5.37
C HIS A 113 7.06 -11.90 -4.90
N GLY A 114 7.29 -13.07 -4.40
CA GLY A 114 8.60 -13.43 -3.89
C GLY A 114 8.79 -14.92 -3.72
N ARG A 115 9.94 -15.24 -3.21
CA ARG A 115 10.37 -16.61 -2.96
C ARG A 115 11.15 -16.66 -1.67
N ASN A 116 10.89 -17.67 -0.89
CA ASN A 116 11.63 -18.01 0.31
C ASN A 116 12.25 -19.38 0.15
N ASN A 117 13.47 -19.52 0.57
CA ASN A 117 14.15 -20.81 0.66
C ASN A 117 14.89 -20.87 1.99
N SER A 118 14.66 -21.90 2.77
CA SER A 118 15.45 -22.16 3.97
C SER A 118 16.08 -23.54 3.88
N SER A 119 17.33 -23.62 4.24
CA SER A 119 18.08 -24.87 4.26
C SER A 119 18.82 -25.00 5.59
N ILE A 120 18.91 -26.22 6.05
CA ILE A 120 19.73 -26.56 7.22
C ILE A 120 21.10 -26.96 6.71
N GLN A 121 22.13 -26.31 7.23
CA GLN A 121 23.53 -26.64 6.96
C GLN A 121 24.05 -27.51 8.09
N THR A 122 24.50 -28.69 7.77
CA THR A 122 25.18 -29.55 8.75
C THR A 122 26.66 -29.27 8.73
N THR A 123 27.24 -29.01 9.90
CA THR A 123 28.70 -28.97 10.04
C THR A 123 29.25 -30.39 10.03
N PRO A 124 30.30 -30.67 9.23
CA PRO A 124 30.94 -31.96 9.25
C PRO A 124 31.44 -32.31 10.64
N GLY A 125 31.05 -33.50 11.10
CA GLY A 125 31.74 -34.12 12.21
C GLY A 125 31.39 -33.66 13.61
N TYR A 126 30.36 -32.79 13.81
CA TYR A 126 29.98 -32.35 15.13
C TYR A 126 28.51 -32.63 15.45
N GLN A 127 28.26 -33.00 16.70
CA GLN A 127 26.91 -33.11 17.28
C GLN A 127 26.92 -32.49 18.68
N ILE A 128 25.75 -32.14 19.18
CA ILE A 128 25.59 -31.74 20.56
C ILE A 128 25.36 -32.97 21.43
N ALA A 129 26.14 -33.09 22.44
CA ALA A 129 25.98 -34.03 23.56
C ALA A 129 25.76 -33.25 24.85
N TYR A 130 25.40 -33.95 25.90
CA TYR A 130 25.28 -33.38 27.22
C TYR A 130 26.34 -33.99 28.13
N ASP A 131 27.01 -33.15 28.92
CA ASP A 131 27.96 -33.62 29.95
C ASP A 131 27.20 -34.29 31.13
N ALA A 132 27.96 -34.77 32.10
CA ALA A 132 27.39 -35.43 33.28
C ALA A 132 26.52 -34.50 34.14
N GLU A 133 26.70 -33.22 34.02
CA GLU A 133 25.92 -32.17 34.70
C GLU A 133 24.71 -31.70 33.85
N GLY A 134 24.48 -32.32 32.72
CA GLY A 134 23.38 -31.95 31.80
C GLY A 134 23.64 -30.69 31.01
N ARG A 135 24.85 -30.18 30.92
CA ARG A 135 25.23 -29.04 30.14
C ARG A 135 25.56 -29.47 28.71
N PRO A 136 25.07 -28.76 27.74
CA PRO A 136 25.33 -29.09 26.36
C PRO A 136 26.80 -28.84 25.97
N ILE A 137 27.41 -29.80 25.34
CA ILE A 137 28.77 -29.78 24.79
C ILE A 137 28.75 -30.15 23.32
N VAL A 138 29.64 -29.57 22.54
CA VAL A 138 29.84 -29.94 21.14
C VAL A 138 30.89 -31.04 21.08
N VAL A 139 30.49 -32.21 20.56
CA VAL A 139 31.37 -33.35 20.38
C VAL A 139 31.49 -33.75 18.94
N GLU A 140 32.61 -34.37 18.55
CA GLU A 140 32.74 -34.94 17.23
C GLU A 140 31.74 -36.10 17.04
N LYS A 141 31.06 -36.13 15.93
CA LYS A 141 30.21 -37.23 15.51
C LYS A 141 31.06 -38.23 14.74
N PRO A 142 31.33 -39.43 15.27
CA PRO A 142 32.13 -40.40 14.55
C PRO A 142 31.40 -40.82 13.27
N GLY A 143 32.02 -40.57 12.14
CA GLY A 143 31.79 -41.30 10.91
C GLY A 143 30.45 -41.12 10.23
N THR A 144 30.28 -40.09 9.45
CA THR A 144 29.60 -40.20 8.15
C THR A 144 30.19 -39.13 7.25
N ALA A 145 31.25 -39.46 6.56
CA ALA A 145 31.84 -38.61 5.50
C ALA A 145 30.83 -38.26 4.38
N GLU A 146 29.71 -38.97 4.30
CA GLU A 146 28.69 -38.75 3.27
C GLU A 146 27.83 -37.49 3.48
N ASN A 147 27.75 -36.93 4.70
CA ASN A 147 26.87 -35.79 5.01
C ASN A 147 27.66 -34.52 5.30
N VAL A 148 28.96 -34.53 5.06
CA VAL A 148 29.86 -33.43 5.27
C VAL A 148 29.55 -32.31 4.29
N GLY A 149 29.11 -31.15 4.78
CA GLY A 149 28.82 -29.96 3.98
C GLY A 149 27.57 -30.05 3.08
N LYS A 150 26.72 -31.05 3.28
CA LYS A 150 25.45 -31.12 2.54
C LYS A 150 24.43 -30.14 3.13
N THR A 151 23.90 -29.31 2.27
CA THR A 151 22.76 -28.47 2.57
C THR A 151 21.49 -29.29 2.38
N PHE A 152 20.72 -29.50 3.43
CA PHE A 152 19.43 -30.16 3.35
C PHE A 152 18.34 -29.08 3.25
N ASN A 153 17.58 -29.09 2.16
CA ASN A 153 16.37 -28.31 2.04
C ASN A 153 15.28 -28.91 2.92
N ASN A 154 15.07 -28.32 4.10
CA ASN A 154 13.98 -28.73 4.98
C ASN A 154 12.64 -28.12 4.58
N ASN A 155 12.67 -27.03 3.81
CA ASN A 155 11.51 -26.45 3.19
C ASN A 155 11.74 -26.38 1.69
N PRO A 156 10.84 -26.96 0.89
CA PRO A 156 10.86 -26.70 -0.55
C PRO A 156 10.74 -25.19 -0.79
N GLU A 157 11.27 -24.74 -1.90
CA GLU A 157 11.11 -23.36 -2.32
C GLU A 157 9.64 -22.94 -2.21
N TYR A 158 9.38 -21.97 -1.36
CA TYR A 158 8.07 -21.41 -1.19
C TYR A 158 7.93 -20.16 -2.05
N PHE A 159 7.13 -20.25 -3.10
CA PHE A 159 6.71 -19.10 -3.90
C PHE A 159 5.46 -18.50 -3.28
N TRP A 160 5.49 -17.19 -3.08
CA TRP A 160 4.32 -16.47 -2.65
C TRP A 160 3.97 -15.38 -3.67
N ASN A 161 2.68 -15.15 -3.78
CA ASN A 161 2.13 -14.08 -4.60
C ASN A 161 1.28 -13.21 -3.67
N GLY A 162 1.71 -11.96 -3.46
CA GLY A 162 0.99 -11.00 -2.63
C GLY A 162 -0.29 -10.50 -3.27
N GLY A 163 -0.54 -10.93 -4.51
CA GLY A 163 -1.70 -10.51 -5.30
C GLY A 163 -1.43 -9.23 -6.08
N VAL A 164 -2.39 -8.89 -6.91
CA VAL A 164 -2.38 -7.70 -7.75
C VAL A 164 -3.48 -6.76 -7.29
N LEU A 165 -3.08 -5.55 -6.87
CA LEU A 165 -4.02 -4.46 -6.67
C LEU A 165 -4.06 -3.59 -7.93
N GLN A 166 -5.26 -3.38 -8.46
CA GLN A 166 -5.51 -2.44 -9.55
C GLN A 166 -6.46 -1.34 -9.09
N LEU A 167 -6.09 -0.13 -9.43
CA LEU A 167 -6.91 1.06 -9.24
C LEU A 167 -7.19 1.69 -10.60
N VAL A 168 -8.43 2.08 -10.81
CA VAL A 168 -8.90 2.76 -12.03
C VAL A 168 -9.70 3.96 -11.58
N SER A 169 -9.45 5.11 -12.17
CA SER A 169 -10.16 6.34 -11.80
C SER A 169 -10.56 7.12 -13.03
N PHE A 170 -11.78 7.60 -13.03
CA PHE A 170 -12.24 8.65 -13.94
C PHE A 170 -12.43 9.92 -13.11
N PHE A 171 -11.90 11.03 -13.60
CA PHE A 171 -12.00 12.27 -12.85
C PHE A 171 -12.28 13.46 -13.73
N GLY A 172 -12.96 14.44 -13.15
CA GLY A 172 -13.18 15.73 -13.73
C GLY A 172 -13.02 16.84 -12.69
N ARG A 173 -12.47 17.98 -13.13
CA ARG A 173 -12.35 19.17 -12.31
C ARG A 173 -12.73 20.40 -13.12
N LEU A 174 -13.48 21.27 -12.50
CA LEU A 174 -13.82 22.59 -12.98
C LEU A 174 -13.31 23.62 -11.98
N ASN A 175 -12.45 24.54 -12.41
CA ASN A 175 -12.14 25.75 -11.68
C ASN A 175 -12.70 26.94 -12.48
N TYR A 176 -13.44 27.78 -11.81
CA TYR A 176 -14.00 28.99 -12.39
C TYR A 176 -13.77 30.18 -11.48
N SER A 177 -13.29 31.29 -12.07
CA SER A 177 -13.08 32.52 -11.36
C SER A 177 -13.83 33.64 -12.10
N PHE A 178 -14.62 34.39 -11.37
CA PHE A 178 -15.35 35.55 -11.90
C PHE A 178 -14.93 36.83 -11.19
N LYS A 179 -14.46 37.81 -11.95
CA LYS A 179 -13.97 39.11 -11.48
C LYS A 179 -12.93 39.01 -10.37
N ASP A 180 -12.10 37.97 -10.42
CA ASP A 180 -11.17 37.63 -9.35
C ASP A 180 -11.76 37.68 -7.91
N THR A 181 -13.08 37.67 -7.83
CA THR A 181 -13.85 37.84 -6.58
C THR A 181 -14.55 36.56 -6.17
N TYR A 182 -15.17 35.88 -7.11
CA TYR A 182 -15.90 34.61 -6.86
C TYR A 182 -15.12 33.47 -7.47
N LEU A 183 -14.78 32.51 -6.65
CA LEU A 183 -13.99 31.35 -7.02
C LEU A 183 -14.83 30.07 -6.78
N LEU A 184 -14.92 29.22 -7.78
CA LEU A 184 -15.59 27.94 -7.70
C LEU A 184 -14.61 26.83 -8.12
N THR A 185 -14.49 25.81 -7.32
CA THR A 185 -13.87 24.54 -7.71
C THR A 185 -14.89 23.42 -7.53
N PHE A 186 -15.11 22.65 -8.57
CA PHE A 186 -15.88 21.41 -8.51
C PHE A 186 -15.01 20.26 -8.97
N THR A 187 -15.01 19.16 -8.23
CA THR A 187 -14.30 17.94 -8.61
C THR A 187 -15.25 16.75 -8.47
N LEU A 188 -15.22 15.89 -9.46
CA LEU A 188 -15.90 14.59 -9.43
C LEU A 188 -14.88 13.51 -9.74
N ARG A 189 -14.84 12.46 -8.92
CA ARG A 189 -13.95 11.33 -9.09
C ARG A 189 -14.71 10.03 -8.87
N ASP A 190 -14.60 9.11 -9.82
CA ASP A 190 -15.13 7.76 -9.73
C ASP A 190 -13.95 6.78 -9.70
N ASP A 191 -13.74 6.17 -8.55
CA ASP A 191 -12.57 5.32 -8.26
C ASP A 191 -12.99 3.86 -8.15
N GLY A 192 -12.37 2.99 -8.94
CA GLY A 192 -12.53 1.56 -8.91
C GLY A 192 -11.29 0.85 -8.33
N THR A 193 -11.53 -0.15 -7.48
CA THR A 193 -10.46 -0.96 -6.88
C THR A 193 -10.71 -2.45 -7.06
N SER A 194 -9.66 -3.25 -7.30
CA SER A 194 -9.75 -4.71 -7.29
C SER A 194 -9.85 -5.32 -5.89
N ARG A 195 -9.78 -4.48 -4.83
CA ARG A 195 -9.85 -4.92 -3.44
C ARG A 195 -11.25 -5.33 -3.00
N PHE A 196 -12.29 -4.92 -3.74
CA PHE A 196 -13.70 -5.20 -3.44
C PHE A 196 -14.35 -6.06 -4.52
N SER A 197 -15.47 -6.65 -4.17
CA SER A 197 -16.30 -7.44 -5.10
C SER A 197 -16.75 -6.61 -6.30
N LYS A 198 -17.20 -7.28 -7.37
CA LYS A 198 -17.60 -6.62 -8.61
C LYS A 198 -18.66 -5.54 -8.39
N ASP A 199 -19.57 -5.77 -7.45
CA ASP A 199 -20.71 -4.88 -7.20
C ASP A 199 -20.34 -3.67 -6.31
N ASN A 200 -19.26 -3.76 -5.52
CA ASN A 200 -18.86 -2.76 -4.53
C ASN A 200 -17.55 -2.05 -4.87
N ARG A 201 -16.94 -2.34 -6.02
CA ARG A 201 -15.60 -1.84 -6.34
C ARG A 201 -15.51 -0.37 -6.71
N TRP A 202 -16.60 0.23 -7.15
CA TRP A 202 -16.64 1.62 -7.57
C TRP A 202 -17.16 2.53 -6.47
N GLY A 203 -16.51 3.70 -6.32
CA GLY A 203 -16.90 4.73 -5.38
C GLY A 203 -16.85 6.10 -6.03
N LEU A 204 -17.95 6.86 -5.95
CA LEU A 204 -18.06 8.20 -6.48
C LEU A 204 -17.82 9.24 -5.39
N PHE A 205 -16.86 10.14 -5.64
CA PHE A 205 -16.38 11.12 -4.67
C PHE A 205 -16.48 12.54 -5.24
N PRO A 206 -17.61 13.23 -5.04
CA PRO A 206 -17.79 14.62 -5.42
C PRO A 206 -17.18 15.55 -4.38
N SER A 207 -16.73 16.74 -4.84
CA SER A 207 -16.38 17.84 -3.97
C SER A 207 -16.68 19.19 -4.60
N VAL A 208 -16.99 20.18 -3.78
CA VAL A 208 -17.19 21.56 -4.18
C VAL A 208 -16.53 22.50 -3.19
N ALA A 209 -15.84 23.50 -3.70
CA ALA A 209 -15.29 24.59 -2.91
C ALA A 209 -15.68 25.94 -3.51
N LEU A 210 -16.09 26.84 -2.64
CA LEU A 210 -16.42 28.22 -2.98
C LEU A 210 -15.46 29.14 -2.24
N GLY A 211 -14.91 30.11 -2.95
CA GLY A 211 -14.12 31.19 -2.38
C GLY A 211 -14.74 32.52 -2.74
N TRP A 212 -14.92 33.39 -1.76
CA TRP A 212 -15.41 34.74 -1.97
C TRP A 212 -14.43 35.75 -1.38
N LYS A 213 -13.76 36.50 -2.25
CA LYS A 213 -12.84 37.57 -1.86
C LYS A 213 -13.68 38.79 -1.48
N LEU A 214 -14.09 38.87 -0.23
CA LEU A 214 -14.88 39.97 0.33
C LEU A 214 -14.17 41.33 0.18
N ILE A 215 -12.85 41.33 0.22
CA ILE A 215 -12.05 42.56 0.08
C ILE A 215 -12.30 43.27 -1.24
N ASN A 216 -12.73 42.57 -2.30
CA ASN A 216 -13.04 43.16 -3.61
C ASN A 216 -14.43 43.79 -3.66
N MET A 217 -15.25 43.64 -2.63
CA MET A 217 -16.61 44.16 -2.60
C MET A 217 -16.64 45.64 -2.28
N PRO A 218 -17.62 46.41 -2.84
CA PRO A 218 -17.70 47.85 -2.63
C PRO A 218 -17.81 48.25 -1.15
N PHE A 219 -18.48 47.47 -0.32
CA PHE A 219 -18.62 47.75 1.11
C PHE A 219 -17.33 47.63 1.91
N MET A 220 -16.28 47.04 1.34
CA MET A 220 -14.95 46.89 1.95
C MET A 220 -13.96 47.96 1.49
N GLU A 221 -14.38 48.92 0.66
CA GLU A 221 -13.48 49.92 0.08
C GLU A 221 -12.69 50.69 1.14
N SER A 222 -13.33 51.12 2.22
CA SER A 222 -12.68 51.86 3.32
C SER A 222 -11.71 50.98 4.14
N ALA A 223 -11.84 49.66 4.08
CA ALA A 223 -10.96 48.76 4.81
C ALA A 223 -9.67 48.43 4.03
N ARG A 224 -9.63 48.68 2.71
CA ARG A 224 -8.49 48.32 1.83
C ARG A 224 -7.20 49.04 2.18
N ASP A 225 -7.27 50.20 2.85
CA ASP A 225 -6.09 50.94 3.28
C ASP A 225 -5.23 50.14 4.27
N ASN A 226 -5.85 49.28 5.08
CA ASN A 226 -5.19 48.49 6.10
C ASN A 226 -5.29 46.96 5.89
N MET A 227 -6.31 46.50 5.18
CA MET A 227 -6.60 45.09 4.93
C MET A 227 -6.39 44.74 3.45
N ASN A 228 -5.50 43.79 3.19
CA ASN A 228 -5.14 43.37 1.83
C ASN A 228 -5.87 42.11 1.40
N GLU A 229 -6.28 41.28 2.37
CA GLU A 229 -7.00 40.06 2.13
C GLU A 229 -8.16 39.92 3.11
N PHE A 230 -9.33 39.62 2.59
CA PHE A 230 -10.48 39.19 3.34
C PHE A 230 -11.30 38.23 2.46
N LYS A 231 -11.15 36.90 2.72
CA LYS A 231 -11.69 35.86 1.88
C LYS A 231 -12.41 34.82 2.73
N LEU A 232 -13.66 34.58 2.36
CA LEU A 232 -14.47 33.48 2.90
C LEU A 232 -14.27 32.25 2.01
N ARG A 233 -14.05 31.10 2.64
CA ARG A 233 -13.96 29.80 1.99
C ARG A 233 -15.05 28.86 2.52
N LEU A 234 -15.75 28.21 1.63
CA LEU A 234 -16.73 27.16 1.95
C LEU A 234 -16.33 25.91 1.15
N GLY A 235 -16.27 24.79 1.81
CA GLY A 235 -15.90 23.54 1.22
C GLY A 235 -16.81 22.39 1.67
N TRP A 236 -17.15 21.54 0.75
CA TRP A 236 -17.79 20.25 1.00
C TRP A 236 -17.19 19.21 0.09
N GLY A 237 -16.96 18.01 0.60
CA GLY A 237 -16.45 16.94 -0.24
C GLY A 237 -16.53 15.59 0.44
N GLN A 238 -16.52 14.56 -0.40
CA GLN A 238 -16.43 13.17 0.00
C GLN A 238 -15.10 12.58 -0.46
N THR A 239 -14.48 11.78 0.41
CA THR A 239 -13.27 11.01 0.10
C THR A 239 -13.50 9.55 0.45
N GLY A 240 -12.94 8.66 -0.36
CA GLY A 240 -13.00 7.22 -0.16
C GLY A 240 -11.70 6.67 0.43
N GLN A 241 -11.81 5.68 1.31
CA GLN A 241 -10.69 4.88 1.77
C GLN A 241 -10.95 3.41 1.43
N GLN A 242 -9.96 2.78 0.78
CA GLN A 242 -10.04 1.38 0.37
C GLN A 242 -8.92 0.51 0.98
N ALA A 243 -7.89 1.12 1.56
CA ALA A 243 -6.71 0.41 2.06
C ALA A 243 -6.94 -0.21 3.45
N VAL A 244 -8.03 -0.95 3.61
CA VAL A 244 -8.41 -1.64 4.84
C VAL A 244 -8.49 -3.13 4.56
N GLY A 245 -7.85 -3.95 5.40
CA GLY A 245 -7.80 -5.39 5.25
C GLY A 245 -6.91 -5.90 4.11
N GLY A 246 -7.08 -7.17 3.76
CA GLY A 246 -6.37 -7.86 2.68
C GLY A 246 -6.93 -7.57 1.29
N LEU A 247 -6.24 -8.03 0.25
CA LEU A 247 -6.68 -7.88 -1.14
C LEU A 247 -7.85 -8.80 -1.50
N PHE A 248 -8.07 -9.87 -0.72
CA PHE A 248 -9.00 -10.96 -1.04
C PHE A 248 -10.04 -11.19 0.06
N ASP A 249 -10.17 -10.27 1.03
CA ASP A 249 -11.09 -10.43 2.17
C ASP A 249 -12.58 -10.42 1.75
N TRP A 250 -12.87 -10.05 0.52
CA TRP A 250 -14.21 -10.11 -0.07
C TRP A 250 -14.59 -11.46 -0.65
N MET A 251 -13.63 -12.38 -0.84
CA MET A 251 -13.86 -13.67 -1.48
C MET A 251 -13.47 -14.84 -0.55
N PRO A 252 -14.13 -16.00 -0.65
CA PRO A 252 -13.77 -17.18 0.14
C PRO A 252 -12.36 -17.66 -0.23
N THR A 253 -11.49 -17.72 0.75
CA THR A 253 -10.16 -18.32 0.67
C THR A 253 -10.03 -19.44 1.68
N PHE A 254 -9.13 -20.38 1.44
CA PHE A 254 -8.92 -21.53 2.31
C PHE A 254 -7.47 -21.60 2.75
N GLN A 255 -7.25 -22.01 3.96
CA GLN A 255 -5.90 -22.32 4.45
C GLN A 255 -5.82 -23.75 4.97
N ALA A 256 -4.62 -24.31 4.90
CA ALA A 256 -4.36 -25.64 5.44
C ALA A 256 -4.46 -25.63 6.96
N SER A 257 -5.08 -26.64 7.53
CA SER A 257 -5.13 -26.82 8.98
C SER A 257 -3.76 -27.21 9.53
N THR A 258 -3.59 -27.06 10.84
CA THR A 258 -2.35 -27.43 11.52
C THR A 258 -2.05 -28.92 11.42
N ILE A 259 -0.76 -29.27 11.51
CA ILE A 259 -0.29 -30.66 11.59
C ILE A 259 -1.04 -31.40 12.70
N GLY A 260 -1.73 -32.46 12.33
CA GLY A 260 -2.56 -33.27 13.26
C GLY A 260 -4.04 -33.36 12.87
N SER A 261 -4.51 -32.48 11.99
CA SER A 261 -5.87 -32.54 11.44
C SER A 261 -5.88 -33.31 10.12
N TYR A 262 -5.77 -34.65 10.24
CA TYR A 262 -5.76 -35.55 9.09
C TYR A 262 -7.10 -36.29 9.00
N TYR A 263 -7.64 -36.38 7.77
CA TYR A 263 -8.63 -37.40 7.49
C TYR A 263 -7.93 -38.71 7.18
N PRO A 264 -8.24 -39.80 7.91
CA PRO A 264 -7.70 -41.12 7.57
C PRO A 264 -8.21 -41.49 6.17
N ASN A 265 -7.29 -41.82 5.27
CA ASN A 265 -7.65 -42.37 3.96
C ASN A 265 -7.88 -43.87 4.12
N PRO A 266 -9.14 -44.37 3.99
CA PRO A 266 -9.45 -45.80 4.19
C PRO A 266 -8.84 -46.70 3.10
N TRP A 267 -8.38 -46.13 1.99
CA TRP A 267 -7.89 -46.89 0.84
C TRP A 267 -6.37 -47.09 0.81
N THR A 268 -5.62 -46.26 1.45
CA THR A 268 -4.15 -46.31 1.38
C THR A 268 -3.48 -46.57 2.72
N GLY A 269 -4.23 -46.65 3.83
CA GLY A 269 -3.67 -46.68 5.18
C GLY A 269 -2.80 -45.49 5.57
N VAL A 270 -2.69 -44.50 4.69
CA VAL A 270 -1.95 -43.28 4.90
C VAL A 270 -2.96 -42.19 5.27
N ASN A 271 -2.64 -41.42 6.30
CA ASN A 271 -3.46 -40.34 6.77
C ASN A 271 -3.63 -39.26 5.69
N GLY A 272 -4.86 -39.02 5.26
CA GLY A 272 -5.26 -37.81 4.59
C GLY A 272 -5.38 -37.86 3.06
N LEU A 273 -5.89 -36.78 2.57
CA LEU A 273 -5.90 -36.39 1.15
C LEU A 273 -4.46 -36.23 0.63
N PRO A 274 -4.23 -36.18 -0.70
CA PRO A 274 -2.90 -35.86 -1.23
C PRO A 274 -2.30 -34.64 -0.52
N GLY A 275 -1.23 -34.87 0.25
CA GLY A 275 -0.67 -33.84 1.16
C GLY A 275 -1.09 -33.98 2.63
N GLY A 276 -2.08 -34.83 2.97
CA GLY A 276 -2.45 -35.19 4.36
C GLY A 276 -3.11 -34.08 5.20
N LEU A 277 -3.35 -32.91 4.64
CA LEU A 277 -3.90 -31.75 5.36
C LEU A 277 -5.37 -31.52 5.01
N THR A 278 -6.16 -31.18 6.02
CA THR A 278 -7.48 -30.60 5.81
C THR A 278 -7.38 -29.10 5.57
N TYR A 279 -8.38 -28.54 4.92
CA TYR A 279 -8.47 -27.10 4.67
C TYR A 279 -9.69 -26.54 5.37
N TYR A 280 -9.57 -25.34 5.92
CA TYR A 280 -10.69 -24.60 6.48
C TYR A 280 -10.81 -23.22 5.82
N PRO A 281 -12.05 -22.70 5.70
CA PRO A 281 -12.25 -21.40 5.08
C PRO A 281 -11.75 -20.29 6.00
N ASN A 282 -11.15 -19.26 5.41
CA ASN A 282 -10.93 -17.99 6.09
C ASN A 282 -12.24 -17.21 6.16
N GLY A 283 -12.38 -16.36 7.17
CA GLY A 283 -13.46 -15.38 7.19
C GLY A 283 -13.37 -14.45 5.99
N TYR A 284 -14.50 -14.17 5.35
CA TYR A 284 -14.60 -13.24 4.24
C TYR A 284 -15.90 -12.44 4.33
N ASN A 285 -15.91 -11.28 3.69
CA ASN A 285 -17.11 -10.45 3.60
C ASN A 285 -17.29 -9.93 2.16
N PRO A 286 -18.26 -10.46 1.39
CA PRO A 286 -18.50 -10.05 0.00
C PRO A 286 -19.03 -8.64 -0.12
N ASP A 287 -19.57 -8.06 0.96
CA ASP A 287 -20.17 -6.72 1.02
C ASP A 287 -19.17 -5.63 1.38
N LEU A 288 -17.87 -5.97 1.42
CA LEU A 288 -16.81 -4.97 1.60
C LEU A 288 -16.89 -3.90 0.52
N LYS A 289 -16.92 -2.64 0.95
CA LYS A 289 -17.01 -1.45 0.08
C LYS A 289 -16.14 -0.33 0.61
N TRP A 290 -16.11 0.77 -0.11
CA TRP A 290 -15.39 1.97 0.28
C TRP A 290 -15.87 2.54 1.61
N GLU A 291 -14.94 2.84 2.51
CA GLU A 291 -15.22 3.75 3.63
C GLU A 291 -15.36 5.15 3.05
N THR A 292 -16.39 5.88 3.43
CA THR A 292 -16.65 7.22 2.91
C THR A 292 -16.57 8.24 4.04
N THR A 293 -15.72 9.25 3.85
CA THR A 293 -15.63 10.38 4.76
C THR A 293 -16.16 11.64 4.08
N THR A 294 -17.18 12.23 4.66
CA THR A 294 -17.75 13.52 4.25
C THR A 294 -17.19 14.62 5.13
N THR A 295 -16.66 15.67 4.50
CA THR A 295 -16.08 16.81 5.21
C THR A 295 -16.78 18.09 4.79
N TRP A 296 -17.16 18.92 5.75
CA TRP A 296 -17.60 20.30 5.60
C TRP A 296 -16.51 21.20 6.16
N ASN A 297 -16.20 22.26 5.45
CA ASN A 297 -15.20 23.24 5.87
C ASN A 297 -15.72 24.66 5.67
N VAL A 298 -15.48 25.51 6.65
CA VAL A 298 -15.67 26.97 6.58
C VAL A 298 -14.38 27.62 7.01
N GLY A 299 -13.80 28.44 6.12
CA GLY A 299 -12.53 29.11 6.38
C GLY A 299 -12.62 30.61 6.14
N LEU A 300 -11.82 31.37 6.86
CA LEU A 300 -11.71 32.80 6.75
C LEU A 300 -10.22 33.19 6.71
N ASP A 301 -9.80 33.78 5.59
CA ASP A 301 -8.45 34.31 5.40
C ASP A 301 -8.46 35.82 5.50
N MET A 302 -7.58 36.36 6.30
CA MET A 302 -7.46 37.80 6.55
C MET A 302 -5.98 38.24 6.49
N GLY A 303 -5.70 39.33 5.87
CA GLY A 303 -4.36 39.92 5.75
C GLY A 303 -4.37 41.40 5.95
N TRP A 304 -3.43 41.94 6.72
CA TRP A 304 -3.29 43.36 7.03
C TRP A 304 -1.88 43.88 6.76
N TRP A 305 -1.79 45.20 6.50
CA TRP A 305 -0.53 45.93 6.36
C TRP A 305 0.42 45.30 5.35
N ASN A 306 -0.06 45.14 4.12
CA ASN A 306 0.68 44.46 3.05
C ASN A 306 1.11 43.04 3.46
N ASN A 307 0.16 42.28 4.06
CA ASN A 307 0.33 40.90 4.52
C ASN A 307 1.44 40.73 5.56
N ARG A 308 1.77 41.78 6.35
CA ARG A 308 2.66 41.62 7.50
C ARG A 308 2.03 40.82 8.62
N LEU A 309 0.71 40.88 8.75
CA LEU A 309 -0.09 40.03 9.60
C LEU A 309 -1.08 39.26 8.75
N THR A 310 -1.02 37.93 8.77
CA THR A 310 -1.99 37.07 8.12
C THR A 310 -2.61 36.16 9.18
N VAL A 311 -3.94 35.97 9.10
CA VAL A 311 -4.69 35.09 9.98
C VAL A 311 -5.57 34.19 9.12
N ALA A 312 -5.50 32.88 9.33
CA ALA A 312 -6.39 31.89 8.75
C ALA A 312 -7.14 31.19 9.87
N LEU A 313 -8.46 31.18 9.79
CA LEU A 313 -9.34 30.46 10.70
C LEU A 313 -10.08 29.40 9.91
N ASP A 314 -10.03 28.17 10.36
CA ASP A 314 -10.72 27.04 9.74
C ASP A 314 -11.57 26.33 10.77
N TRP A 315 -12.82 26.08 10.43
CA TRP A 315 -13.71 25.16 11.11
C TRP A 315 -14.13 24.06 10.17
N TYR A 316 -14.08 22.83 10.66
CA TYR A 316 -14.49 21.68 9.86
C TYR A 316 -15.30 20.67 10.70
N LEU A 317 -16.21 19.99 10.02
CA LEU A 317 -16.93 18.83 10.50
C LEU A 317 -16.65 17.65 9.59
N ARG A 318 -16.31 16.53 10.18
CA ARG A 318 -16.02 15.29 9.44
C ARG A 318 -16.90 14.16 9.96
N ASP A 319 -17.55 13.45 9.03
CA ASP A 319 -18.37 12.27 9.29
C ASP A 319 -17.88 11.12 8.43
N SER A 320 -17.54 9.99 9.06
CA SER A 320 -17.04 8.79 8.37
C SER A 320 -18.06 7.67 8.52
N LYS A 321 -18.40 7.03 7.40
CA LYS A 321 -19.36 5.93 7.30
C LYS A 321 -18.72 4.69 6.70
N ASP A 322 -19.36 3.56 6.92
CA ASP A 322 -18.93 2.26 6.42
C ASP A 322 -17.50 1.88 6.85
N LEU A 323 -17.14 2.23 8.09
CA LEU A 323 -15.83 1.94 8.67
C LEU A 323 -15.58 0.43 8.70
N LEU A 324 -14.43 0.01 8.17
CA LEU A 324 -14.01 -1.38 8.14
C LEU A 324 -13.11 -1.66 9.36
N ALA A 325 -13.52 -2.63 10.16
CA ALA A 325 -12.73 -3.09 11.30
C ALA A 325 -12.61 -4.62 11.29
N PRO A 326 -11.44 -5.17 11.63
CA PRO A 326 -11.31 -6.61 11.80
C PRO A 326 -12.13 -7.07 13.00
N VAL A 327 -13.01 -8.04 12.78
CA VAL A 327 -13.78 -8.70 13.83
C VAL A 327 -13.28 -10.12 13.99
N THR A 328 -12.89 -10.49 15.20
CA THR A 328 -12.54 -11.88 15.50
C THR A 328 -13.85 -12.69 15.57
N VAL A 329 -14.07 -13.53 14.58
CA VAL A 329 -15.18 -14.48 14.59
C VAL A 329 -14.74 -15.71 15.38
N SER A 330 -15.47 -16.07 16.43
CA SER A 330 -15.24 -17.34 17.11
C SER A 330 -15.50 -18.47 16.12
N PRO A 331 -14.58 -19.44 15.95
CA PRO A 331 -14.89 -20.62 15.19
C PRO A 331 -16.06 -21.32 15.84
N GLY A 332 -17.16 -21.50 15.12
CA GLY A 332 -18.35 -22.21 15.55
C GLY A 332 -18.11 -23.70 15.72
#